data_03b255d6085abb9ae36fb8c0609c62e9
#
_entry.id   03b255d6085abb9ae36fb8c0609c62e9
#
_cell.length_a   1.000
_cell.length_b   1.000
_cell.length_c   1.000
_cell.angle_alpha   90.00
_cell.angle_beta   90.00
_cell.angle_gamma   90.00
#
_symmetry.space_group_name_H-M   'P 1'
#
loop_
_entity.id
_entity.type
_entity.pdbx_description
1 polymer ?
#
loop_
_entity_poly.entity_id
_entity_poly.type
_entity_poly.pdbx_seq_one_letter_code
_entity_poly.pdbx_strand_id
1 'polypeptide(L)'
;MTYEPDTADVAEELLHNLRGRLGTDSVDYAEPPERIHGGFDNFIYAFSLSAAPLRFSGRLILRLYRPDTDPRQACFESAIQNVLAGAGYPSPPVLLVGRSGDGLGLPFVVMPMVPGRLMLDTMWGPTAIRMAVTLAKTQIDLHAIDPEPVRRALARAGCPSHVLAVERDLWEMEREIERAGLVGLRPGARWLGDNRPPPVEDTVVCHGDFHPLNVLVDEGRVSGVIDWSARRVRLGDPAYDVGATAAILAHGPVDVPDLLAGPINLGRRCFVALYRRAYLRDRPLDRDRIRYYEALRSLVFLVEAGAARQAAAGVIPPIFKRTAFGDERTVRGVVQRFHAITGETPRIPDAGRGA
;
A
#
# COMPACT_ATOMS: atom_id res chain seq x y z
N MET A 1 8.65 -5.32 23.29
CA MET A 1 7.20 -5.52 23.50
C MET A 1 6.49 -4.83 22.34
N THR A 2 5.74 -5.56 21.55
CA THR A 2 4.87 -4.97 20.51
C THR A 2 3.73 -4.26 21.23
N TYR A 3 3.63 -2.92 21.06
CA TYR A 3 2.46 -2.18 21.52
C TYR A 3 1.21 -2.77 20.82
N GLU A 4 0.23 -3.18 21.60
CA GLU A 4 -1.04 -3.65 21.13
C GLU A 4 -2.14 -3.01 22.00
N PRO A 5 -3.03 -2.17 21.40
CA PRO A 5 -4.08 -1.54 22.16
C PRO A 5 -5.08 -2.58 22.69
N ASP A 6 -5.52 -2.41 23.94
CA ASP A 6 -6.62 -3.20 24.48
C ASP A 6 -7.92 -2.82 23.74
N THR A 7 -8.70 -3.83 23.34
CA THR A 7 -9.92 -3.59 22.55
C THR A 7 -11.03 -2.90 23.38
N ALA A 8 -11.08 -3.14 24.70
CA ALA A 8 -12.06 -2.49 25.55
C ALA A 8 -11.73 -1.02 25.75
N ASP A 9 -10.44 -0.69 25.96
CA ASP A 9 -9.98 0.71 26.04
C ASP A 9 -10.26 1.46 24.73
N VAL A 10 -9.96 0.82 23.59
CA VAL A 10 -10.26 1.39 22.27
C VAL A 10 -11.75 1.66 22.09
N ALA A 11 -12.61 0.74 22.54
CA ALA A 11 -14.05 0.91 22.42
C ALA A 11 -14.56 2.08 23.28
N GLU A 12 -14.11 2.20 24.52
CA GLU A 12 -14.53 3.28 25.43
C GLU A 12 -14.09 4.65 24.89
N GLU A 13 -12.81 4.79 24.55
CA GLU A 13 -12.24 6.04 24.05
C GLU A 13 -12.81 6.46 22.69
N LEU A 14 -13.07 5.50 21.79
CA LEU A 14 -13.71 5.78 20.51
C LEU A 14 -15.14 6.30 20.72
N LEU A 15 -15.93 5.67 21.60
CA LEU A 15 -17.30 6.10 21.86
C LEU A 15 -17.33 7.50 22.48
N HIS A 16 -16.45 7.76 23.44
CA HIS A 16 -16.30 9.10 24.04
C HIS A 16 -15.98 10.16 22.95
N ASN A 17 -15.02 9.86 22.08
CA ASN A 17 -14.65 10.76 20.98
C ASN A 17 -15.80 10.98 19.99
N LEU A 18 -16.53 9.92 19.62
CA LEU A 18 -17.68 10.00 18.71
C LEU A 18 -18.79 10.88 19.31
N ARG A 19 -19.15 10.69 20.59
CA ARG A 19 -20.15 11.50 21.29
C ARG A 19 -19.76 12.98 21.29
N GLY A 20 -18.53 13.29 21.66
CA GLY A 20 -18.02 14.66 21.67
C GLY A 20 -18.06 15.32 20.28
N ARG A 21 -17.67 14.59 19.23
CA ARG A 21 -17.62 15.13 17.87
C ARG A 21 -18.99 15.21 17.19
N LEU A 22 -19.91 14.36 17.56
CA LEU A 22 -21.29 14.38 17.04
C LEU A 22 -22.21 15.28 17.86
N GLY A 23 -21.73 15.75 19.03
CA GLY A 23 -22.48 16.66 19.90
C GLY A 23 -23.71 16.02 20.53
N THR A 24 -23.67 14.70 20.78
CA THR A 24 -24.80 13.97 21.36
C THR A 24 -24.34 12.74 22.14
N ASP A 25 -24.88 12.58 23.34
CA ASP A 25 -24.64 11.42 24.21
C ASP A 25 -25.48 10.20 23.83
N SER A 26 -26.46 10.36 22.93
CA SER A 26 -27.37 9.27 22.52
C SER A 26 -26.70 8.22 21.64
N VAL A 27 -25.53 8.53 21.03
CA VAL A 27 -24.76 7.60 20.22
C VAL A 27 -24.23 6.49 21.10
N ASP A 28 -24.44 5.24 20.68
CA ASP A 28 -23.91 4.06 21.33
C ASP A 28 -23.54 3.01 20.29
N TYR A 29 -22.90 1.94 20.68
CA TYR A 29 -22.64 0.80 19.80
C TYR A 29 -23.92 -0.02 19.59
N ALA A 30 -24.22 -0.33 18.34
CA ALA A 30 -25.07 -1.46 17.97
C ALA A 30 -24.25 -2.78 17.98
N GLU A 31 -23.00 -2.68 17.49
CA GLU A 31 -21.97 -3.72 17.59
C GLU A 31 -20.67 -3.04 18.05
N PRO A 32 -20.07 -3.45 19.20
CA PRO A 32 -18.83 -2.85 19.69
C PRO A 32 -17.66 -3.15 18.77
N PRO A 33 -16.53 -2.40 18.87
CA PRO A 33 -15.33 -2.66 18.09
C PRO A 33 -14.82 -4.10 18.26
N GLU A 34 -14.73 -4.80 17.14
CA GLU A 34 -14.12 -6.12 17.00
C GLU A 34 -12.88 -5.99 16.14
N ARG A 35 -11.75 -6.54 16.61
CA ARG A 35 -10.50 -6.46 15.86
C ARG A 35 -10.52 -7.34 14.62
N ILE A 36 -10.17 -6.75 13.47
CA ILE A 36 -9.92 -7.49 12.23
C ILE A 36 -8.44 -7.83 12.15
N HIS A 37 -8.13 -9.13 12.16
CA HIS A 37 -6.77 -9.63 11.97
C HIS A 37 -6.45 -9.74 10.48
N GLY A 38 -5.26 -9.29 10.05
CA GLY A 38 -4.81 -9.40 8.66
C GLY A 38 -4.16 -8.14 8.06
N GLY A 39 -4.18 -7.01 8.75
CA GLY A 39 -3.44 -5.81 8.35
C GLY A 39 -1.98 -5.84 8.84
N PHE A 40 -1.01 -5.53 7.96
CA PHE A 40 0.40 -5.57 8.35
C PHE A 40 0.87 -4.32 9.12
N ASP A 41 0.25 -3.16 8.88
CA ASP A 41 0.79 -1.88 9.30
C ASP A 41 -0.06 -1.10 10.34
N ASN A 42 -1.32 -1.45 10.58
CA ASN A 42 -2.22 -0.69 11.47
C ASN A 42 -3.14 -1.62 12.27
N PHE A 43 -3.79 -1.06 13.29
CA PHE A 43 -4.83 -1.78 14.04
C PHE A 43 -6.19 -1.47 13.41
N ILE A 44 -6.91 -2.48 12.98
CA ILE A 44 -8.20 -2.36 12.29
C ILE A 44 -9.30 -2.96 13.16
N TYR A 45 -10.37 -2.19 13.37
CA TYR A 45 -11.54 -2.64 14.09
C TYR A 45 -12.79 -2.39 13.26
N ALA A 46 -13.74 -3.34 13.27
CA ALA A 46 -15.07 -3.16 12.72
C ALA A 46 -16.07 -2.93 13.85
N PHE A 47 -17.01 -2.04 13.64
CA PHE A 47 -18.08 -1.71 14.60
C PHE A 47 -19.29 -1.17 13.90
N SER A 48 -20.42 -1.05 14.60
CA SER A 48 -21.59 -0.31 14.12
C SER A 48 -22.18 0.53 15.26
N LEU A 49 -22.87 1.64 14.88
CA LEU A 49 -23.42 2.59 15.82
C LEU A 49 -24.95 2.55 15.80
N SER A 50 -25.56 2.77 16.97
CA SER A 50 -26.96 3.11 17.14
C SER A 50 -27.10 4.62 17.36
N ALA A 51 -28.28 5.17 17.00
CA ALA A 51 -28.63 6.60 17.17
C ALA A 51 -27.59 7.59 16.58
N ALA A 52 -26.83 7.18 15.60
CA ALA A 52 -25.85 8.01 14.91
C ALA A 52 -26.44 8.65 13.64
N PRO A 53 -25.89 9.79 13.17
CA PRO A 53 -26.26 10.38 11.89
C PRO A 53 -26.14 9.40 10.72
N LEU A 54 -26.99 9.53 9.69
CA LEU A 54 -27.10 8.61 8.56
C LEU A 54 -25.74 8.29 7.88
N ARG A 55 -24.83 9.27 7.82
CA ARG A 55 -23.47 9.06 7.26
C ARG A 55 -22.63 8.02 8.01
N PHE A 56 -22.98 7.70 9.26
CA PHE A 56 -22.35 6.66 10.08
C PHE A 56 -23.22 5.40 10.17
N SER A 57 -24.21 5.24 9.31
CA SER A 57 -25.04 4.03 9.26
C SER A 57 -24.27 2.85 8.69
N GLY A 58 -24.69 1.65 9.10
CA GLY A 58 -24.06 0.40 8.68
C GLY A 58 -22.76 0.09 9.43
N ARG A 59 -22.01 -0.85 8.91
CA ARG A 59 -20.76 -1.29 9.52
C ARG A 59 -19.62 -0.33 9.16
N LEU A 60 -18.84 0.04 10.16
CA LEU A 60 -17.76 1.02 10.09
C LEU A 60 -16.41 0.37 10.36
N ILE A 61 -15.36 0.97 9.87
CA ILE A 61 -13.96 0.63 10.17
C ILE A 61 -13.31 1.77 10.93
N LEU A 62 -12.74 1.43 12.09
CA LEU A 62 -11.71 2.24 12.74
C LEU A 62 -10.35 1.72 12.27
N ARG A 63 -9.54 2.58 11.68
CA ARG A 63 -8.13 2.34 11.40
C ARG A 63 -7.31 3.19 12.36
N LEU A 64 -6.65 2.53 13.31
CA LEU A 64 -5.79 3.15 14.31
C LEU A 64 -4.33 2.96 13.88
N TYR A 65 -3.60 4.07 13.72
CA TYR A 65 -2.22 4.04 13.24
C TYR A 65 -1.27 3.63 14.36
N ARG A 66 -0.11 3.10 13.97
CA ARG A 66 0.91 2.70 14.95
C ARG A 66 1.63 3.91 15.56
N PRO A 67 2.24 3.76 16.76
CA PRO A 67 2.95 4.86 17.43
C PRO A 67 4.13 5.45 16.64
N ASP A 68 4.75 4.66 15.77
CA ASP A 68 5.88 5.05 14.91
C ASP A 68 5.45 5.69 13.58
N THR A 69 4.14 5.85 13.36
CA THR A 69 3.59 6.48 12.15
C THR A 69 3.63 8.00 12.28
N ASP A 70 3.92 8.72 11.17
CA ASP A 70 3.81 10.18 11.14
C ASP A 70 2.41 10.60 11.61
N PRO A 71 2.29 11.45 12.65
CA PRO A 71 0.98 11.88 13.17
C PRO A 71 0.05 12.50 12.13
N ARG A 72 0.60 12.99 11.01
CA ARG A 72 -0.16 13.59 9.91
C ARG A 72 -0.68 12.57 8.90
N GLN A 73 -0.25 11.31 9.00
CA GLN A 73 -0.61 10.25 8.04
C GLN A 73 -2.14 10.12 7.88
N ALA A 74 -2.88 10.12 9.00
CA ALA A 74 -4.34 10.07 8.99
C ALA A 74 -4.97 11.22 8.19
N CYS A 75 -4.44 12.42 8.33
CA CYS A 75 -4.91 13.60 7.58
C CYS A 75 -4.60 13.49 6.08
N PHE A 76 -3.40 13.00 5.73
CA PHE A 76 -3.01 12.85 4.33
C PHE A 76 -3.83 11.76 3.63
N GLU A 77 -3.99 10.60 4.26
CA GLU A 77 -4.80 9.51 3.71
C GLU A 77 -6.27 9.92 3.56
N SER A 78 -6.83 10.60 4.56
CA SER A 78 -8.19 11.16 4.48
C SER A 78 -8.34 12.15 3.32
N ALA A 79 -7.36 13.03 3.11
CA ALA A 79 -7.39 13.99 2.01
C ALA A 79 -7.41 13.29 0.64
N ILE A 80 -6.61 12.25 0.47
CA ILE A 80 -6.58 11.45 -0.77
C ILE A 80 -7.91 10.72 -0.97
N GLN A 81 -8.34 9.92 0.02
CA GLN A 81 -9.52 9.08 -0.07
C GLN A 81 -10.78 9.90 -0.36
N ASN A 82 -10.97 11.03 0.32
CA ASN A 82 -12.16 11.86 0.14
C ASN A 82 -12.20 12.54 -1.24
N VAL A 83 -11.06 12.93 -1.81
CA VAL A 83 -11.03 13.46 -3.19
C VAL A 83 -11.37 12.36 -4.19
N LEU A 84 -10.80 11.17 -4.04
CA LEU A 84 -11.06 10.05 -4.93
C LEU A 84 -12.52 9.57 -4.85
N ALA A 85 -13.05 9.43 -3.64
CA ALA A 85 -14.47 9.11 -3.44
C ALA A 85 -15.39 10.17 -4.05
N GLY A 86 -15.06 11.45 -3.88
CA GLY A 86 -15.80 12.57 -4.49
C GLY A 86 -15.72 12.60 -6.02
N ALA A 87 -14.67 12.03 -6.61
CA ALA A 87 -14.52 11.83 -8.05
C ALA A 87 -15.24 10.57 -8.58
N GLY A 88 -15.91 9.81 -7.71
CA GLY A 88 -16.60 8.57 -8.07
C GLY A 88 -15.70 7.33 -8.16
N TYR A 89 -14.45 7.43 -7.75
CA TYR A 89 -13.56 6.28 -7.66
C TYR A 89 -13.93 5.42 -6.44
N PRO A 90 -13.82 4.09 -6.49
CA PRO A 90 -14.21 3.19 -5.40
C PRO A 90 -13.21 3.25 -4.22
N SER A 91 -13.00 4.43 -3.67
CA SER A 91 -12.23 4.67 -2.44
C SER A 91 -13.21 4.91 -1.29
N PRO A 92 -13.08 4.26 -0.12
CA PRO A 92 -13.96 4.52 1.01
C PRO A 92 -13.76 5.96 1.50
N PRO A 93 -14.82 6.77 1.63
CA PRO A 93 -14.68 8.11 2.18
C PRO A 93 -14.33 8.05 3.67
N VAL A 94 -13.44 8.92 4.13
CA VAL A 94 -13.14 9.05 5.56
C VAL A 94 -14.16 9.99 6.19
N LEU A 95 -14.91 9.49 7.15
CA LEU A 95 -15.98 10.20 7.86
C LEU A 95 -15.46 11.03 9.03
N LEU A 96 -14.38 10.55 9.67
CA LEU A 96 -13.77 11.19 10.83
C LEU A 96 -12.27 10.92 10.86
N VAL A 97 -11.50 11.97 11.18
CA VAL A 97 -10.07 11.90 11.40
C VAL A 97 -9.77 12.29 12.84
N GLY A 98 -9.02 11.47 13.57
CA GLY A 98 -8.53 11.78 14.90
C GLY A 98 -7.01 11.92 14.90
N ARG A 99 -6.51 12.80 15.79
CA ARG A 99 -5.09 13.01 16.04
C ARG A 99 -4.68 12.31 17.35
N SER A 100 -3.39 12.19 17.60
CA SER A 100 -2.87 11.54 18.82
C SER A 100 -3.38 12.14 20.14
N GLY A 101 -3.83 13.41 20.14
CA GLY A 101 -4.41 14.07 21.32
C GLY A 101 -5.92 13.90 21.50
N ASP A 102 -6.58 13.17 20.58
CA ASP A 102 -8.04 13.11 20.52
C ASP A 102 -8.62 11.86 21.27
N GLY A 103 -8.08 11.49 22.39
CA GLY A 103 -8.57 10.41 23.27
C GLY A 103 -7.86 9.07 23.04
N LEU A 104 -7.91 8.50 21.85
CA LEU A 104 -7.29 7.18 21.52
C LEU A 104 -5.76 7.13 21.60
N GLY A 105 -5.08 8.23 21.94
CA GLY A 105 -3.63 8.31 22.06
C GLY A 105 -2.84 8.19 20.76
N LEU A 106 -3.45 7.69 19.71
CA LEU A 106 -2.88 7.47 18.38
C LEU A 106 -3.73 8.15 17.30
N PRO A 107 -3.14 8.53 16.14
CA PRO A 107 -3.91 8.99 15.00
C PRO A 107 -4.84 7.89 14.51
N PHE A 108 -6.03 8.26 14.04
CA PHE A 108 -7.00 7.29 13.53
C PHE A 108 -7.93 7.89 12.47
N VAL A 109 -8.57 7.01 11.72
CA VAL A 109 -9.67 7.36 10.82
C VAL A 109 -10.84 6.42 11.02
N VAL A 110 -12.06 6.96 10.82
CA VAL A 110 -13.29 6.19 10.75
C VAL A 110 -13.86 6.31 9.34
N MET A 111 -14.23 5.17 8.75
CA MET A 111 -14.76 5.10 7.39
C MET A 111 -15.81 3.99 7.29
N PRO A 112 -16.69 3.99 6.27
CA PRO A 112 -17.57 2.87 6.01
C PRO A 112 -16.79 1.58 5.73
N MET A 113 -17.27 0.46 6.23
CA MET A 113 -16.75 -0.85 5.81
C MET A 113 -17.21 -1.13 4.40
N VAL A 114 -16.24 -1.30 3.50
CA VAL A 114 -16.52 -1.64 2.10
C VAL A 114 -17.00 -3.09 2.00
N PRO A 115 -18.13 -3.37 1.32
CA PRO A 115 -18.60 -4.74 1.14
C PRO A 115 -17.68 -5.55 0.22
N GLY A 116 -17.78 -6.88 0.31
CA GLY A 116 -17.06 -7.81 -0.56
C GLY A 116 -15.86 -8.48 0.10
N ARG A 117 -15.00 -9.05 -0.74
CA ARG A 117 -13.80 -9.81 -0.36
C ARG A 117 -12.59 -9.25 -1.09
N LEU A 118 -11.40 -9.54 -0.58
CA LEU A 118 -10.16 -9.20 -1.28
C LEU A 118 -10.15 -9.86 -2.68
N MET A 119 -9.74 -9.12 -3.70
CA MET A 119 -9.66 -9.65 -5.06
C MET A 119 -8.80 -10.92 -5.11
N LEU A 120 -7.74 -11.01 -4.29
CA LEU A 120 -6.89 -12.19 -4.19
C LEU A 120 -7.71 -13.45 -3.87
N ASP A 121 -8.68 -13.37 -2.96
CA ASP A 121 -9.49 -14.50 -2.52
C ASP A 121 -10.45 -15.00 -3.61
N THR A 122 -10.64 -14.21 -4.67
CA THR A 122 -11.51 -14.55 -5.81
C THR A 122 -10.73 -15.04 -7.03
N MET A 123 -9.39 -15.06 -6.99
CA MET A 123 -8.52 -15.32 -8.14
C MET A 123 -8.24 -16.82 -8.37
N TRP A 124 -9.30 -17.65 -8.51
CA TRP A 124 -9.17 -19.09 -8.76
C TRP A 124 -9.65 -19.47 -10.16
N GLY A 125 -8.88 -20.35 -10.85
CA GLY A 125 -9.25 -20.86 -12.16
C GLY A 125 -9.48 -19.74 -13.20
N PRO A 126 -10.54 -19.83 -14.02
CA PRO A 126 -10.84 -18.83 -15.07
C PRO A 126 -11.10 -17.42 -14.53
N THR A 127 -11.48 -17.29 -13.26
CA THR A 127 -11.73 -15.99 -12.62
C THR A 127 -10.46 -15.15 -12.56
N ALA A 128 -9.28 -15.78 -12.41
CA ALA A 128 -8.01 -15.08 -12.40
C ALA A 128 -7.76 -14.24 -13.68
N ILE A 129 -8.15 -14.75 -14.85
CA ILE A 129 -8.02 -14.00 -16.11
C ILE A 129 -8.87 -12.73 -16.08
N ARG A 130 -10.12 -12.86 -15.65
CA ARG A 130 -11.02 -11.72 -15.50
C ARG A 130 -10.50 -10.71 -14.50
N MET A 131 -9.98 -11.18 -13.37
CA MET A 131 -9.41 -10.30 -12.33
C MET A 131 -8.18 -9.54 -12.81
N ALA A 132 -7.32 -10.12 -13.64
CA ALA A 132 -6.20 -9.39 -14.25
C ALA A 132 -6.68 -8.20 -15.11
N VAL A 133 -7.73 -8.40 -15.89
CA VAL A 133 -8.35 -7.34 -16.71
C VAL A 133 -9.05 -6.31 -15.83
N THR A 134 -9.78 -6.76 -14.80
CA THR A 134 -10.46 -5.88 -13.86
C THR A 134 -9.44 -5.00 -13.10
N LEU A 135 -8.34 -5.58 -12.61
CA LEU A 135 -7.26 -4.86 -11.94
C LEU A 135 -6.69 -3.76 -12.85
N ALA A 136 -6.40 -4.09 -14.12
CA ALA A 136 -5.90 -3.13 -15.10
C ALA A 136 -6.87 -1.98 -15.33
N LYS A 137 -8.17 -2.28 -15.52
CA LYS A 137 -9.20 -1.26 -15.72
C LYS A 137 -9.35 -0.34 -14.51
N THR A 138 -9.41 -0.90 -13.31
CA THR A 138 -9.51 -0.12 -12.06
C THR A 138 -8.33 0.84 -11.91
N GLN A 139 -7.12 0.43 -12.31
CA GLN A 139 -5.95 1.31 -12.29
C GLN A 139 -5.99 2.36 -13.40
N ILE A 140 -6.51 2.04 -14.58
CA ILE A 140 -6.74 3.02 -15.66
C ILE A 140 -7.74 4.08 -15.20
N ASP A 141 -8.82 3.67 -14.52
CA ASP A 141 -9.83 4.58 -13.99
C ASP A 141 -9.22 5.53 -12.94
N LEU A 142 -8.30 5.03 -12.10
CA LEU A 142 -7.51 5.87 -11.17
C LEU A 142 -6.67 6.90 -11.94
N HIS A 143 -5.94 6.46 -12.93
CA HIS A 143 -5.06 7.30 -13.73
C HIS A 143 -5.80 8.28 -14.65
N ALA A 144 -7.11 8.15 -14.80
CA ALA A 144 -7.97 9.10 -15.50
C ALA A 144 -8.46 10.25 -14.62
N ILE A 145 -8.26 10.16 -13.30
CA ILE A 145 -8.65 11.21 -12.35
C ILE A 145 -7.65 12.37 -12.45
N ASP A 146 -8.16 13.61 -12.55
CA ASP A 146 -7.33 14.80 -12.45
C ASP A 146 -6.55 14.81 -11.13
N PRO A 147 -5.20 14.85 -11.14
CA PRO A 147 -4.39 14.86 -9.93
C PRO A 147 -4.44 16.17 -9.15
N GLU A 148 -4.90 17.27 -9.76
CA GLU A 148 -4.86 18.59 -9.16
C GLU A 148 -5.74 18.76 -7.92
N PRO A 149 -6.97 18.21 -7.84
CA PRO A 149 -7.74 18.17 -6.59
C PRO A 149 -7.03 17.43 -5.45
N VAL A 150 -6.34 16.32 -5.76
CA VAL A 150 -5.55 15.56 -4.77
C VAL A 150 -4.37 16.39 -4.28
N ARG A 151 -3.63 17.02 -5.19
CA ARG A 151 -2.51 17.92 -4.87
C ARG A 151 -2.94 19.04 -3.93
N ARG A 152 -4.04 19.72 -4.25
CA ARG A 152 -4.60 20.82 -3.43
C ARG A 152 -5.07 20.34 -2.07
N ALA A 153 -5.73 19.19 -1.98
CA ALA A 153 -6.20 18.63 -0.71
C ALA A 153 -5.02 18.27 0.20
N LEU A 154 -3.98 17.65 -0.35
CA LEU A 154 -2.77 17.31 0.39
C LEU A 154 -1.99 18.56 0.83
N ALA A 155 -1.89 19.58 -0.02
CA ALA A 155 -1.27 20.86 0.36
C ALA A 155 -2.01 21.52 1.54
N ARG A 156 -3.36 21.52 1.53
CA ARG A 156 -4.15 22.01 2.67
C ARG A 156 -3.95 21.20 3.95
N ALA A 157 -3.71 19.89 3.80
CA ALA A 157 -3.38 19.01 4.92
C ALA A 157 -1.93 19.19 5.42
N GLY A 158 -1.12 20.05 4.77
CA GLY A 158 0.27 20.31 5.14
C GLY A 158 1.26 19.27 4.58
N CYS A 159 0.89 18.52 3.55
CA CYS A 159 1.80 17.58 2.88
C CYS A 159 2.75 18.35 1.94
N PRO A 160 4.08 18.26 2.13
CA PRO A 160 5.03 18.89 1.23
C PRO A 160 4.97 18.28 -0.18
N SER A 161 5.07 19.09 -1.22
CA SER A 161 4.94 18.65 -2.63
C SER A 161 5.95 17.56 -3.03
N HIS A 162 7.19 17.64 -2.51
CA HIS A 162 8.24 16.64 -2.78
C HIS A 162 7.89 15.23 -2.29
N VAL A 163 6.99 15.12 -1.29
CA VAL A 163 6.51 13.82 -0.77
C VAL A 163 5.73 13.05 -1.83
N LEU A 164 5.12 13.76 -2.78
CA LEU A 164 4.27 13.19 -3.82
C LEU A 164 5.04 12.86 -5.11
N ALA A 165 6.29 13.27 -5.21
CA ALA A 165 7.12 13.00 -6.37
C ALA A 165 7.58 11.53 -6.40
N VAL A 166 7.61 10.92 -7.60
CA VAL A 166 8.10 9.54 -7.77
C VAL A 166 9.59 9.39 -7.42
N GLU A 167 10.33 10.48 -7.50
CA GLU A 167 11.75 10.58 -7.13
C GLU A 167 12.02 10.35 -5.65
N ARG A 168 10.99 10.54 -4.83
CA ARG A 168 11.09 10.28 -3.40
C ARG A 168 11.52 8.85 -3.09
N ASP A 169 11.00 7.87 -3.86
CA ASP A 169 11.34 6.47 -3.63
C ASP A 169 12.83 6.20 -3.83
N LEU A 170 13.44 6.82 -4.84
CA LEU A 170 14.88 6.71 -5.09
C LEU A 170 15.69 7.33 -3.93
N TRP A 171 15.32 8.53 -3.51
CA TRP A 171 15.99 9.23 -2.42
C TRP A 171 15.84 8.52 -1.06
N GLU A 172 14.62 8.03 -0.73
CA GLU A 172 14.40 7.27 0.50
C GLU A 172 15.16 5.95 0.48
N MET A 173 15.22 5.28 -0.66
CA MET A 173 15.98 4.05 -0.86
C MET A 173 17.47 4.28 -0.65
N GLU A 174 18.07 5.33 -1.23
CA GLU A 174 19.48 5.67 -1.06
C GLU A 174 19.81 5.94 0.41
N ARG A 175 18.98 6.72 1.10
CA ARG A 175 19.12 6.97 2.53
C ARG A 175 19.07 5.68 3.36
N GLU A 176 18.17 4.77 3.02
CA GLU A 176 18.04 3.52 3.75
C GLU A 176 19.22 2.58 3.49
N ILE A 177 19.75 2.55 2.26
CA ILE A 177 20.98 1.83 1.91
C ILE A 177 22.15 2.32 2.78
N GLU A 178 22.30 3.63 2.94
CA GLU A 178 23.35 4.20 3.79
C GLU A 178 23.11 3.89 5.28
N ARG A 179 21.90 4.13 5.76
CA ARG A 179 21.52 3.90 7.17
C ARG A 179 21.74 2.45 7.61
N ALA A 180 21.38 1.50 6.75
CA ALA A 180 21.46 0.07 7.06
C ALA A 180 22.76 -0.61 6.58
N GLY A 181 23.71 0.16 6.03
CA GLY A 181 24.99 -0.37 5.55
C GLY A 181 24.86 -1.37 4.40
N LEU A 182 23.83 -1.24 3.54
CA LEU A 182 23.52 -2.17 2.46
C LEU A 182 24.39 -1.90 1.22
N VAL A 183 25.71 -1.92 1.38
CA VAL A 183 26.67 -1.55 0.33
C VAL A 183 26.52 -2.35 -0.97
N GLY A 184 26.05 -3.61 -0.88
CA GLY A 184 25.82 -4.47 -2.05
C GLY A 184 24.65 -4.05 -2.93
N LEU A 185 23.81 -3.07 -2.49
CA LEU A 185 22.71 -2.50 -3.26
C LEU A 185 23.12 -1.21 -4.00
N ARG A 186 24.25 -0.58 -3.66
CA ARG A 186 24.72 0.67 -4.28
C ARG A 186 24.85 0.61 -5.81
N PRO A 187 25.35 -0.47 -6.44
CA PRO A 187 25.40 -0.54 -7.90
C PRO A 187 24.01 -0.42 -8.54
N GLY A 188 22.99 -1.09 -7.97
CA GLY A 188 21.62 -1.00 -8.44
C GLY A 188 21.01 0.39 -8.25
N ALA A 189 21.27 1.06 -7.10
CA ALA A 189 20.82 2.43 -6.86
C ALA A 189 21.45 3.42 -7.85
N ARG A 190 22.76 3.26 -8.14
CA ARG A 190 23.47 4.07 -9.13
C ARG A 190 22.86 3.88 -10.52
N TRP A 191 22.63 2.62 -10.94
CA TRP A 191 21.99 2.36 -12.22
C TRP A 191 20.63 3.07 -12.35
N LEU A 192 19.81 3.04 -11.30
CA LEU A 192 18.51 3.76 -11.28
C LEU A 192 18.69 5.27 -11.39
N GLY A 193 19.70 5.84 -10.74
CA GLY A 193 20.02 7.28 -10.87
C GLY A 193 20.42 7.65 -12.30
N ASP A 194 21.31 6.86 -12.91
CA ASP A 194 21.87 7.12 -14.24
C ASP A 194 20.87 6.88 -15.40
N ASN A 195 19.89 5.98 -15.20
CA ASN A 195 18.91 5.60 -16.21
C ASN A 195 17.51 6.17 -15.95
N ARG A 196 17.42 7.19 -15.10
CA ARG A 196 16.15 7.81 -14.76
C ARG A 196 15.43 8.36 -16.01
N PRO A 197 14.17 7.96 -16.27
CA PRO A 197 13.42 8.51 -17.39
C PRO A 197 13.12 10.01 -17.19
N PRO A 198 13.03 10.78 -18.27
CA PRO A 198 12.68 12.21 -18.18
C PRO A 198 11.28 12.36 -17.56
N PRO A 199 10.98 13.51 -16.91
CA PRO A 199 9.64 13.78 -16.38
C PRO A 199 8.56 13.65 -17.46
N VAL A 200 7.34 13.31 -17.03
CA VAL A 200 6.15 13.32 -17.91
C VAL A 200 5.39 14.63 -17.76
N GLU A 201 4.74 15.07 -18.83
CA GLU A 201 3.85 16.22 -18.81
C GLU A 201 2.52 15.84 -18.14
N ASP A 202 1.94 14.71 -18.55
CA ASP A 202 0.68 14.19 -18.01
C ASP A 202 0.91 13.37 -16.74
N THR A 203 0.85 14.02 -15.59
CA THR A 203 0.92 13.37 -14.31
C THR A 203 -0.45 12.81 -13.90
N VAL A 204 -0.44 11.66 -13.22
CA VAL A 204 -1.64 10.98 -12.72
C VAL A 204 -1.55 10.73 -11.21
N VAL A 205 -2.66 10.33 -10.61
CA VAL A 205 -2.66 9.80 -9.24
C VAL A 205 -2.19 8.35 -9.28
N CYS A 206 -1.05 8.06 -8.69
CA CYS A 206 -0.49 6.72 -8.53
C CYS A 206 -0.76 6.20 -7.12
N HIS A 207 -1.26 4.98 -7.00
CA HIS A 207 -1.46 4.32 -5.70
C HIS A 207 -0.12 3.93 -5.05
N GLY A 208 0.83 3.47 -5.86
CA GLY A 208 2.17 3.04 -5.44
C GLY A 208 2.23 1.68 -4.75
N ASP A 209 1.07 1.09 -4.43
CA ASP A 209 0.93 -0.24 -3.83
C ASP A 209 -0.32 -0.96 -4.34
N PHE A 210 -0.57 -0.85 -5.66
CA PHE A 210 -1.79 -1.34 -6.29
C PHE A 210 -1.69 -2.85 -6.58
N HIS A 211 -2.44 -3.66 -5.84
CA HIS A 211 -2.44 -5.12 -5.98
C HIS A 211 -3.73 -5.77 -5.43
N PRO A 212 -3.99 -7.05 -5.72
CA PRO A 212 -5.25 -7.72 -5.37
C PRO A 212 -5.60 -7.78 -3.87
N LEU A 213 -4.65 -7.55 -2.96
CA LEU A 213 -4.93 -7.43 -1.51
C LEU A 213 -5.45 -6.04 -1.13
N ASN A 214 -5.30 -5.03 -2.01
CA ASN A 214 -5.79 -3.67 -1.80
C ASN A 214 -7.03 -3.35 -2.66
N VAL A 215 -7.60 -4.35 -3.35
CA VAL A 215 -8.82 -4.23 -4.14
C VAL A 215 -9.87 -5.18 -3.59
N LEU A 216 -11.03 -4.64 -3.24
CA LEU A 216 -12.21 -5.40 -2.79
C LEU A 216 -13.16 -5.63 -3.97
N VAL A 217 -13.76 -6.81 -3.99
CA VAL A 217 -14.70 -7.23 -5.04
C VAL A 217 -15.96 -7.78 -4.40
N ASP A 218 -17.10 -7.24 -4.82
CA ASP A 218 -18.41 -7.69 -4.44
C ASP A 218 -19.23 -8.05 -5.70
N GLU A 219 -19.87 -9.21 -5.72
CA GLU A 219 -20.64 -9.71 -6.88
C GLU A 219 -19.90 -9.58 -8.23
N GLY A 220 -18.57 -9.75 -8.21
CA GLY A 220 -17.73 -9.70 -9.41
C GLY A 220 -17.37 -8.29 -9.91
N ARG A 221 -17.73 -7.25 -9.17
CA ARG A 221 -17.39 -5.84 -9.43
C ARG A 221 -16.45 -5.32 -8.34
N VAL A 222 -15.60 -4.34 -8.67
CA VAL A 222 -14.78 -3.66 -7.67
C VAL A 222 -15.70 -2.82 -6.79
N SER A 223 -15.69 -3.13 -5.50
CA SER A 223 -16.44 -2.40 -4.48
C SER A 223 -15.56 -1.40 -3.72
N GLY A 224 -14.24 -1.63 -3.67
CA GLY A 224 -13.32 -0.71 -3.02
C GLY A 224 -11.86 -0.91 -3.40
N VAL A 225 -11.14 0.21 -3.36
CA VAL A 225 -9.67 0.26 -3.37
C VAL A 225 -9.24 0.89 -2.07
N ILE A 226 -8.41 0.19 -1.30
CA ILE A 226 -8.00 0.55 0.05
C ILE A 226 -6.49 0.75 0.16
N ASP A 227 -6.03 1.15 1.32
CA ASP A 227 -4.62 1.38 1.67
C ASP A 227 -3.95 2.53 0.91
N TRP A 228 -4.58 3.70 0.96
CA TRP A 228 -4.12 4.96 0.37
C TRP A 228 -3.01 5.60 1.21
N SER A 229 -1.95 4.85 1.49
CA SER A 229 -0.86 5.36 2.30
C SER A 229 -0.14 6.53 1.63
N ALA A 230 -0.08 7.69 2.28
CA ALA A 230 0.67 8.85 1.81
C ALA A 230 2.18 8.56 1.64
N ARG A 231 2.67 7.46 2.20
CA ARG A 231 4.04 6.98 1.96
C ARG A 231 4.22 6.37 0.58
N ARG A 232 3.15 5.89 -0.06
CA ARG A 232 3.14 5.18 -1.35
C ARG A 232 2.51 5.98 -2.48
N VAL A 233 1.45 6.76 -2.18
CA VAL A 233 0.78 7.59 -3.19
C VAL A 233 1.75 8.60 -3.78
N ARG A 234 1.74 8.70 -5.12
CA ARG A 234 2.52 9.66 -5.89
C ARG A 234 1.63 10.40 -6.89
N LEU A 235 2.06 11.59 -7.26
CA LEU A 235 1.49 12.32 -8.39
C LEU A 235 2.57 12.40 -9.47
N GLY A 236 2.46 11.58 -10.50
CA GLY A 236 3.55 11.44 -11.46
C GLY A 236 3.25 10.53 -12.65
N ASP A 237 4.27 9.86 -13.11
CA ASP A 237 4.27 8.99 -14.27
C ASP A 237 3.39 7.75 -14.05
N PRO A 238 2.36 7.48 -14.88
CA PRO A 238 1.58 6.25 -14.78
C PRO A 238 2.41 4.97 -14.91
N ALA A 239 3.57 5.02 -15.59
CA ALA A 239 4.47 3.88 -15.69
C ALA A 239 5.06 3.47 -14.33
N TYR A 240 5.19 4.43 -13.37
CA TYR A 240 5.58 4.14 -11.99
C TYR A 240 4.62 3.15 -11.34
N ASP A 241 3.33 3.43 -11.41
CA ASP A 241 2.32 2.60 -10.75
C ASP A 241 2.18 1.23 -11.44
N VAL A 242 2.22 1.20 -12.78
CA VAL A 242 2.18 -0.06 -13.55
C VAL A 242 3.43 -0.92 -13.29
N GLY A 243 4.61 -0.31 -13.21
CA GLY A 243 5.86 -1.00 -12.90
C GLY A 243 5.87 -1.55 -11.47
N ALA A 244 5.43 -0.75 -10.49
CA ALA A 244 5.29 -1.18 -9.10
C ALA A 244 4.30 -2.33 -8.95
N THR A 245 3.11 -2.23 -9.56
CA THR A 245 2.11 -3.31 -9.59
C THR A 245 2.69 -4.59 -10.19
N ALA A 246 3.40 -4.50 -11.31
CA ALA A 246 4.00 -5.67 -11.96
C ALA A 246 5.05 -6.35 -11.05
N ALA A 247 5.88 -5.57 -10.36
CA ALA A 247 6.86 -6.10 -9.40
C ALA A 247 6.18 -6.79 -8.20
N ILE A 248 5.14 -6.20 -7.64
CA ILE A 248 4.36 -6.77 -6.52
C ILE A 248 3.69 -8.08 -6.95
N LEU A 249 3.02 -8.10 -8.10
CA LEU A 249 2.36 -9.29 -8.62
C LEU A 249 3.34 -10.43 -8.92
N ALA A 250 4.54 -10.10 -9.42
CA ALA A 250 5.57 -11.09 -9.74
C ALA A 250 6.21 -11.70 -8.48
N HIS A 251 6.42 -10.90 -7.43
CA HIS A 251 7.26 -11.26 -6.28
C HIS A 251 6.54 -11.19 -4.93
N GLY A 252 5.28 -10.71 -4.87
CA GLY A 252 4.52 -10.65 -3.63
C GLY A 252 4.52 -12.01 -2.90
N PRO A 253 4.65 -12.05 -1.59
CA PRO A 253 4.74 -13.29 -0.84
C PRO A 253 3.44 -14.09 -0.98
N VAL A 254 3.59 -15.35 -1.33
CA VAL A 254 2.51 -16.33 -1.26
C VAL A 254 3.10 -17.55 -0.57
N ASP A 255 2.57 -17.85 0.59
CA ASP A 255 2.95 -19.04 1.33
C ASP A 255 2.35 -20.27 0.65
N VAL A 256 3.20 -21.04 -0.02
CA VAL A 256 2.79 -22.23 -0.75
C VAL A 256 3.81 -23.33 -0.58
N PRO A 257 3.36 -24.60 -0.50
CA PRO A 257 4.24 -25.75 -0.49
C PRO A 257 5.21 -25.73 -1.70
N ASP A 258 6.43 -26.20 -1.49
CA ASP A 258 7.49 -26.21 -2.53
C ASP A 258 7.03 -26.91 -3.84
N LEU A 259 6.25 -27.96 -3.72
CA LEU A 259 5.71 -28.71 -4.86
C LEU A 259 4.82 -27.85 -5.77
N LEU A 260 4.13 -26.84 -5.23
CA LEU A 260 3.23 -25.96 -5.96
C LEU A 260 3.90 -24.67 -6.43
N ALA A 261 5.14 -24.41 -6.01
CA ALA A 261 5.83 -23.16 -6.34
C ALA A 261 6.01 -22.95 -7.86
N GLY A 262 6.32 -24.02 -8.61
CA GLY A 262 6.47 -23.95 -10.08
C GLY A 262 5.18 -23.53 -10.80
N PRO A 263 4.07 -24.25 -10.64
CA PRO A 263 2.77 -23.89 -11.20
C PRO A 263 2.30 -22.49 -10.78
N ILE A 264 2.47 -22.11 -9.52
CA ILE A 264 2.07 -20.79 -9.03
C ILE A 264 2.89 -19.68 -9.65
N ASN A 265 4.21 -19.86 -9.79
CA ASN A 265 5.06 -18.87 -10.47
C ASN A 265 4.70 -18.72 -11.95
N LEU A 266 4.32 -19.81 -12.63
CA LEU A 266 3.81 -19.72 -13.99
C LEU A 266 2.48 -18.95 -14.03
N GLY A 267 1.55 -19.24 -13.12
CA GLY A 267 0.28 -18.52 -12.98
C GLY A 267 0.49 -17.02 -12.75
N ARG A 268 1.43 -16.65 -11.88
CA ARG A 268 1.81 -15.25 -11.65
C ARG A 268 2.32 -14.57 -12.92
N ARG A 269 3.23 -15.22 -13.67
CA ARG A 269 3.74 -14.67 -14.94
C ARG A 269 2.62 -14.45 -15.94
N CYS A 270 1.69 -15.39 -16.06
CA CYS A 270 0.50 -15.26 -16.91
C CYS A 270 -0.38 -14.08 -16.44
N PHE A 271 -0.62 -13.97 -15.14
CA PHE A 271 -1.42 -12.89 -14.57
C PHE A 271 -0.80 -11.50 -14.84
N VAL A 272 0.49 -11.35 -14.60
CA VAL A 272 1.23 -10.10 -14.90
C VAL A 272 1.16 -9.76 -16.39
N ALA A 273 1.33 -10.77 -17.26
CA ALA A 273 1.26 -10.56 -18.71
C ALA A 273 -0.14 -10.12 -19.16
N LEU A 274 -1.19 -10.74 -18.61
CA LEU A 274 -2.59 -10.39 -18.89
C LEU A 274 -2.93 -8.99 -18.37
N TYR A 275 -2.55 -8.68 -17.14
CA TYR A 275 -2.71 -7.35 -16.56
C TYR A 275 -2.05 -6.27 -17.42
N ARG A 276 -0.75 -6.43 -17.74
CA ARG A 276 -0.01 -5.48 -18.59
C ARG A 276 -0.62 -5.35 -19.98
N ARG A 277 -1.02 -6.45 -20.60
CA ARG A 277 -1.67 -6.42 -21.91
C ARG A 277 -3.00 -5.67 -21.87
N ALA A 278 -3.82 -5.90 -20.85
CA ALA A 278 -5.08 -5.20 -20.67
C ALA A 278 -4.87 -3.71 -20.45
N TYR A 279 -3.93 -3.33 -19.58
CA TYR A 279 -3.61 -1.93 -19.31
C TYR A 279 -3.10 -1.21 -20.59
N LEU A 280 -2.06 -1.77 -21.24
CA LEU A 280 -1.41 -1.14 -22.39
C LEU A 280 -2.27 -1.11 -23.66
N ARG A 281 -3.31 -1.95 -23.74
CA ARG A 281 -4.30 -1.88 -24.83
C ARG A 281 -5.14 -0.61 -24.75
N ASP A 282 -5.59 -0.27 -23.52
CA ASP A 282 -6.54 0.82 -23.29
C ASP A 282 -5.81 2.14 -22.93
N ARG A 283 -4.60 2.06 -22.37
CA ARG A 283 -3.71 3.20 -22.10
C ARG A 283 -2.26 2.84 -22.45
N PRO A 284 -1.81 3.14 -23.67
CA PRO A 284 -0.44 2.88 -24.11
C PRO A 284 0.59 3.66 -23.27
N LEU A 285 1.65 2.98 -22.85
CA LEU A 285 2.79 3.55 -22.13
C LEU A 285 4.10 3.01 -22.74
N ASP A 286 5.17 3.78 -22.59
CA ASP A 286 6.52 3.33 -22.92
C ASP A 286 6.92 2.15 -22.02
N ARG A 287 7.33 1.05 -22.67
CA ARG A 287 7.70 -0.19 -21.99
C ARG A 287 9.00 -0.07 -21.20
N ASP A 288 9.93 0.76 -21.65
CA ASP A 288 11.21 0.92 -20.97
C ASP A 288 11.04 1.75 -19.70
N ARG A 289 10.10 2.72 -19.70
CA ARG A 289 9.68 3.41 -18.47
C ARG A 289 9.07 2.45 -17.46
N ILE A 290 8.17 1.57 -17.89
CA ILE A 290 7.58 0.54 -17.00
C ILE A 290 8.66 -0.37 -16.44
N ARG A 291 9.64 -0.80 -17.24
CA ARG A 291 10.77 -1.62 -16.79
C ARG A 291 11.64 -0.90 -15.77
N TYR A 292 11.93 0.38 -16.00
CA TYR A 292 12.65 1.20 -15.04
C TYR A 292 11.98 1.22 -13.67
N TYR A 293 10.67 1.49 -13.63
CA TYR A 293 9.92 1.54 -12.37
C TYR A 293 9.69 0.16 -11.75
N GLU A 294 9.64 -0.90 -12.55
CA GLU A 294 9.67 -2.28 -12.05
C GLU A 294 11.02 -2.59 -11.36
N ALA A 295 12.14 -2.12 -11.93
CA ALA A 295 13.46 -2.25 -11.31
C ALA A 295 13.53 -1.41 -10.01
N LEU A 296 13.07 -0.17 -10.03
CA LEU A 296 13.00 0.68 -8.84
C LEU A 296 12.25 -0.03 -7.70
N ARG A 297 11.04 -0.54 -7.96
CA ARG A 297 10.26 -1.26 -6.96
C ARG A 297 10.95 -2.54 -6.48
N SER A 298 11.60 -3.26 -7.38
CA SER A 298 12.38 -4.46 -7.04
C SER A 298 13.53 -4.13 -6.10
N LEU A 299 14.26 -3.03 -6.33
CA LEU A 299 15.34 -2.62 -5.45
C LEU A 299 14.82 -2.15 -4.08
N VAL A 300 13.66 -1.49 -4.02
CA VAL A 300 12.98 -1.15 -2.76
C VAL A 300 12.69 -2.40 -1.93
N PHE A 301 12.22 -3.50 -2.54
CA PHE A 301 12.02 -4.76 -1.83
C PHE A 301 13.32 -5.33 -1.24
N LEU A 302 14.41 -5.25 -1.99
CA LEU A 302 15.73 -5.71 -1.51
C LEU A 302 16.27 -4.82 -0.38
N VAL A 303 16.00 -3.52 -0.41
CA VAL A 303 16.34 -2.61 0.69
C VAL A 303 15.54 -2.97 1.94
N GLU A 304 14.23 -3.17 1.83
CA GLU A 304 13.38 -3.58 2.95
C GLU A 304 13.83 -4.93 3.55
N ALA A 305 14.14 -5.92 2.68
CA ALA A 305 14.64 -7.22 3.12
C ALA A 305 16.01 -7.12 3.79
N GLY A 306 16.94 -6.36 3.19
CA GLY A 306 18.28 -6.15 3.74
C GLY A 306 18.26 -5.42 5.08
N ALA A 307 17.44 -4.37 5.20
CA ALA A 307 17.28 -3.63 6.45
C ALA A 307 16.68 -4.51 7.57
N ALA A 308 15.68 -5.36 7.23
CA ALA A 308 15.12 -6.30 8.19
C ALA A 308 16.16 -7.32 8.69
N ARG A 309 17.05 -7.82 7.81
CA ARG A 309 18.15 -8.72 8.19
C ARG A 309 19.19 -8.03 9.07
N GLN A 310 19.54 -6.77 8.76
CA GLN A 310 20.45 -5.97 9.59
C GLN A 310 19.85 -5.68 10.98
N ALA A 311 18.55 -5.42 11.06
CA ALA A 311 17.86 -5.25 12.32
C ALA A 311 17.82 -6.56 13.14
N ALA A 312 17.54 -7.69 12.50
CA ALA A 312 17.57 -9.01 13.14
C ALA A 312 18.99 -9.38 13.63
N ALA A 313 20.03 -8.95 12.93
CA ALA A 313 21.43 -9.14 13.32
C ALA A 313 21.92 -8.11 14.36
N GLY A 314 21.07 -7.17 14.81
CA GLY A 314 21.43 -6.15 15.79
C GLY A 314 22.36 -5.05 15.27
N VAL A 315 22.58 -4.96 13.95
CA VAL A 315 23.43 -3.94 13.31
C VAL A 315 22.76 -2.57 13.30
N ILE A 316 21.44 -2.55 13.16
CA ILE A 316 20.60 -1.35 13.25
C ILE A 316 19.47 -1.58 14.26
N PRO A 317 18.86 -0.51 14.78
CA PRO A 317 17.71 -0.63 15.68
C PRO A 317 16.58 -1.48 15.08
N PRO A 318 15.81 -2.18 15.91
CA PRO A 318 14.68 -2.99 15.46
C PRO A 318 13.73 -2.19 14.57
N ILE A 319 13.32 -2.80 13.45
CA ILE A 319 12.33 -2.22 12.57
C ILE A 319 10.98 -2.86 12.93
N PHE A 320 10.01 -2.04 13.32
CA PHE A 320 8.68 -2.53 13.66
C PHE A 320 7.90 -3.01 12.44
N LYS A 321 8.29 -2.57 11.25
CA LYS A 321 7.65 -2.99 10.00
C LYS A 321 8.13 -4.37 9.58
N ARG A 322 7.22 -5.35 9.50
CA ARG A 322 7.49 -6.65 8.90
C ARG A 322 7.63 -6.49 7.38
N THR A 323 8.75 -6.93 6.82
CA THR A 323 8.84 -7.05 5.37
C THR A 323 8.21 -8.35 4.92
N ALA A 324 7.35 -8.26 3.92
CA ALA A 324 6.77 -9.41 3.26
C ALA A 324 7.75 -10.08 2.27
N PHE A 325 8.88 -9.43 1.95
CA PHE A 325 9.84 -9.83 0.91
C PHE A 325 11.16 -10.40 1.48
N GLY A 326 11.16 -10.85 2.75
CA GLY A 326 12.40 -11.25 3.45
C GLY A 326 12.85 -12.70 3.22
N ASP A 327 12.00 -13.58 2.69
CA ASP A 327 12.36 -14.98 2.46
C ASP A 327 13.34 -15.14 1.28
N GLU A 328 14.22 -16.16 1.38
CA GLU A 328 15.33 -16.38 0.43
C GLU A 328 14.86 -16.64 -1.01
N ARG A 329 13.70 -17.27 -1.20
CA ARG A 329 13.15 -17.55 -2.53
C ARG A 329 12.69 -16.27 -3.19
N THR A 330 11.93 -15.45 -2.48
CA THR A 330 11.45 -14.14 -2.93
C THR A 330 12.64 -13.24 -3.26
N VAL A 331 13.59 -13.10 -2.34
CA VAL A 331 14.82 -12.31 -2.56
C VAL A 331 15.55 -12.73 -3.83
N ARG A 332 15.76 -14.04 -4.02
CA ARG A 332 16.42 -14.56 -5.23
C ARG A 332 15.66 -14.23 -6.50
N GLY A 333 14.34 -14.35 -6.49
CA GLY A 333 13.48 -14.00 -7.62
C GLY A 333 13.56 -12.51 -7.96
N VAL A 334 13.55 -11.65 -6.95
CA VAL A 334 13.67 -10.19 -7.11
C VAL A 334 15.05 -9.82 -7.67
N VAL A 335 16.16 -10.41 -7.16
CA VAL A 335 17.52 -10.19 -7.66
C VAL A 335 17.64 -10.61 -9.14
N GLN A 336 17.10 -11.79 -9.49
CA GLN A 336 17.10 -12.27 -10.87
C GLN A 336 16.33 -11.33 -11.80
N ARG A 337 15.17 -10.83 -11.35
CA ARG A 337 14.38 -9.90 -12.14
C ARG A 337 15.06 -8.56 -12.30
N PHE A 338 15.63 -8.01 -11.24
CA PHE A 338 16.41 -6.78 -11.30
C PHE A 338 17.57 -6.91 -12.29
N HIS A 339 18.34 -7.99 -12.18
CA HIS A 339 19.44 -8.29 -13.11
C HIS A 339 18.96 -8.37 -14.56
N ALA A 340 17.85 -9.05 -14.82
CA ALA A 340 17.31 -9.19 -16.17
C ALA A 340 16.86 -7.85 -16.81
N ILE A 341 16.57 -6.83 -15.99
CA ILE A 341 16.22 -5.49 -16.47
C ILE A 341 17.45 -4.61 -16.63
N THR A 342 18.39 -4.67 -15.67
CA THR A 342 19.45 -3.67 -15.51
C THR A 342 20.84 -4.17 -15.86
N GLY A 343 21.05 -5.49 -15.87
CA GLY A 343 22.39 -6.10 -15.92
C GLY A 343 23.12 -6.13 -14.57
N GLU A 344 22.64 -5.38 -13.56
CA GLU A 344 23.24 -5.32 -12.24
C GLU A 344 22.75 -6.46 -11.34
N THR A 345 23.63 -6.99 -10.48
CA THR A 345 23.30 -8.06 -9.53
C THR A 345 23.39 -7.54 -8.09
N PRO A 346 22.30 -7.00 -7.52
CA PRO A 346 22.30 -6.50 -6.17
C PRO A 346 22.50 -7.63 -5.15
N ARG A 347 23.18 -7.31 -4.04
CA ARG A 347 23.44 -8.25 -2.95
C ARG A 347 22.94 -7.66 -1.64
N ILE A 348 22.24 -8.45 -0.87
CA ILE A 348 21.84 -8.10 0.52
C ILE A 348 22.61 -9.03 1.49
N PRO A 349 22.76 -8.63 2.76
CA PRO A 349 23.35 -9.49 3.78
C PRO A 349 22.63 -10.84 3.86
N ASP A 350 23.37 -11.91 4.17
CA ASP A 350 22.79 -13.22 4.40
C ASP A 350 21.79 -13.17 5.56
N ALA A 351 20.73 -13.96 5.50
CA ALA A 351 19.90 -14.20 6.67
C ALA A 351 20.79 -14.86 7.71
N GLY A 352 21.11 -14.17 8.80
CA GLY A 352 21.93 -14.70 9.87
C GLY A 352 21.38 -16.06 10.27
N ARG A 353 22.22 -17.09 10.32
CA ARG A 353 21.87 -18.35 10.96
C ARG A 353 21.59 -17.98 12.39
N GLY A 354 20.32 -18.09 12.80
CA GLY A 354 19.92 -17.84 14.17
C GLY A 354 20.83 -18.62 15.11
N ALA A 355 21.49 -17.89 15.99
CA ALA A 355 22.22 -18.45 17.12
C ALA A 355 21.24 -18.96 18.17
#